data_ec4be8f3605bf94d248bded9ee5cf3b8
#
_entry.id   ec4be8f3605bf94d248bded9ee5cf3b8
#
_cell.length_a   1.000
_cell.length_b   1.000
_cell.length_c   1.000
_cell.angle_alpha   90.00
_cell.angle_beta   90.00
_cell.angle_gamma   90.00
#
_symmetry.space_group_name_H-M   'P 1'
#
loop_
_entity.id
_entity.type
_entity.pdbx_description
1 polymer ?
#
loop_
_entity_poly.entity_id
_entity_poly.type
_entity_poly.pdbx_seq_one_letter_code
_entity_poly.pdbx_strand_id
1 'polypeptide(L)'
;MDRVEQLKQIQNEALELFIKKNADYGDAFAKFGVIGVLMRIEDKIQRSLSITKNGVNLIKDEGLKDTMIDLHNYSAMAMMLLDENKDIKECKTKIYL
;
A
#
# COMPACT_ATOMS: atom_id res chain seq x y z
N MET A 1 -10.14 -13.74 -19.19
CA MET A 1 -9.72 -12.38 -18.79
C MET A 1 -8.22 -12.28 -18.94
N ASP A 2 -7.74 -11.29 -19.66
CA ASP A 2 -6.30 -11.11 -19.75
C ASP A 2 -5.72 -10.41 -18.50
N ARG A 3 -4.41 -10.37 -18.40
CA ARG A 3 -3.73 -9.84 -17.23
C ARG A 3 -3.96 -8.33 -17.05
N VAL A 4 -4.07 -7.60 -18.14
CA VAL A 4 -4.34 -6.16 -18.05
C VAL A 4 -5.72 -5.90 -17.46
N GLU A 5 -6.72 -6.63 -17.92
CA GLU A 5 -8.07 -6.54 -17.36
C GLU A 5 -8.11 -6.92 -15.90
N GLN A 6 -7.40 -7.99 -15.56
CA GLN A 6 -7.31 -8.45 -14.18
C GLN A 6 -6.69 -7.37 -13.27
N LEU A 7 -5.62 -6.75 -13.73
CA LEU A 7 -4.97 -5.67 -12.99
C LEU A 7 -5.90 -4.48 -12.80
N LYS A 8 -6.62 -4.11 -13.85
CA LYS A 8 -7.58 -3.00 -13.75
C LYS A 8 -8.66 -3.27 -12.70
N GLN A 9 -9.12 -4.50 -12.61
CA GLN A 9 -10.10 -4.86 -11.59
C GLN A 9 -9.53 -4.73 -10.18
N ILE A 10 -8.30 -5.18 -9.99
CA ILE A 10 -7.61 -5.04 -8.70
C ILE A 10 -7.43 -3.56 -8.35
N GLN A 11 -6.99 -2.77 -9.31
CA GLN A 11 -6.82 -1.34 -9.10
C GLN A 11 -8.13 -0.66 -8.72
N ASN A 12 -9.22 -1.08 -9.36
CA ASN A 12 -10.54 -0.52 -9.05
C ASN A 12 -10.99 -0.90 -7.63
N GLU A 13 -10.80 -2.14 -7.23
CA GLU A 13 -11.10 -2.57 -5.85
C GLU A 13 -10.28 -1.76 -4.84
N ALA A 14 -9.00 -1.58 -5.13
CA ALA A 14 -8.12 -0.81 -4.26
C ALA A 14 -8.55 0.66 -4.18
N LEU A 15 -8.95 1.24 -5.30
CA LEU A 15 -9.42 2.61 -5.34
C LEU A 15 -10.70 2.79 -4.52
N GLU A 16 -11.65 1.88 -4.66
CA GLU A 16 -12.89 1.93 -3.89
C GLU A 16 -12.61 1.89 -2.39
N LEU A 17 -11.71 1.02 -1.98
CA LEU A 17 -11.32 0.92 -0.57
C LEU A 17 -10.63 2.19 -0.10
N PHE A 18 -9.75 2.73 -0.93
CA PHE A 18 -9.04 3.97 -0.60
C PHE A 18 -10.03 5.13 -0.40
N ILE A 19 -10.98 5.28 -1.31
CA ILE A 19 -11.99 6.34 -1.22
C ILE A 19 -12.75 6.24 0.09
N LYS A 20 -13.15 5.02 0.45
CA LYS A 20 -13.91 4.76 1.66
C LYS A 20 -13.11 5.12 2.91
N LYS A 21 -11.86 4.68 2.98
CA LYS A 21 -11.00 4.97 4.13
C LYS A 21 -10.60 6.43 4.19
N ASN A 22 -10.36 7.05 3.05
CA ASN A 22 -9.99 8.44 2.99
C ASN A 22 -11.12 9.36 3.48
N ALA A 23 -12.35 8.97 3.26
CA ALA A 23 -13.50 9.72 3.78
C ALA A 23 -13.48 9.75 5.30
N ASP A 24 -13.00 8.66 5.94
CA ASP A 24 -12.94 8.57 7.40
C ASP A 24 -11.67 9.19 7.99
N TYR A 25 -10.54 8.93 7.38
CA TYR A 25 -9.23 9.27 7.96
C TYR A 25 -8.53 10.43 7.26
N GLY A 26 -8.99 10.81 6.07
CA GLY A 26 -8.40 11.91 5.32
C GLY A 26 -6.90 11.72 5.11
N ASP A 27 -6.15 12.73 5.44
CA ASP A 27 -4.71 12.80 5.21
C ASP A 27 -3.87 12.22 6.35
N ALA A 28 -4.47 11.42 7.22
CA ALA A 28 -3.76 10.88 8.38
C ALA A 28 -2.48 10.13 7.99
N PHE A 29 -2.47 9.49 6.82
CA PHE A 29 -1.29 8.75 6.36
C PHE A 29 -0.06 9.66 6.14
N ALA A 30 -0.28 10.93 5.90
CA ALA A 30 0.80 11.88 5.64
C ALA A 30 1.48 12.40 6.91
N LYS A 31 0.93 12.09 8.07
CA LYS A 31 1.38 12.67 9.35
C LYS A 31 2.87 12.47 9.62
N PHE A 32 3.39 11.30 9.33
CA PHE A 32 4.80 10.97 9.58
C PHE A 32 5.61 10.84 8.28
N GLY A 33 5.05 11.35 7.19
CA GLY A 33 5.72 11.34 5.89
C GLY A 33 5.91 9.93 5.31
N VAL A 34 6.80 9.83 4.34
CA VAL A 34 7.07 8.57 3.65
C VAL A 34 7.53 7.49 4.62
N ILE A 35 8.33 7.83 5.60
CA ILE A 35 8.83 6.87 6.59
C ILE A 35 7.67 6.21 7.34
N GLY A 36 6.67 6.99 7.73
CA GLY A 36 5.49 6.45 8.39
C GLY A 36 4.74 5.44 7.51
N VAL A 37 4.63 5.75 6.22
CA VAL A 37 3.98 4.83 5.28
C VAL A 37 4.82 3.56 5.10
N LEU A 38 6.13 3.69 4.99
CA LEU A 38 7.03 2.53 4.87
C LEU A 38 6.93 1.62 6.08
N MET A 39 6.77 2.16 7.26
CA MET A 39 6.58 1.36 8.47
C MET A 39 5.28 0.55 8.41
N ARG A 40 4.22 1.14 7.86
CA ARG A 40 2.97 0.42 7.64
C ARG A 40 3.13 -0.70 6.64
N ILE A 41 3.88 -0.45 5.57
CA ILE A 41 4.19 -1.47 4.57
C ILE A 41 4.91 -2.64 5.23
N GLU A 42 5.92 -2.36 6.05
CA GLU A 42 6.65 -3.39 6.76
C GLU A 42 5.73 -4.23 7.64
N ASP A 43 4.86 -3.59 8.42
CA ASP A 43 3.90 -4.31 9.26
C ASP A 43 3.03 -5.25 8.45
N LYS A 44 2.56 -4.80 7.30
CA LYS A 44 1.71 -5.63 6.43
C LYS A 44 2.47 -6.79 5.83
N ILE A 45 3.74 -6.59 5.49
CA ILE A 45 4.59 -7.67 5.00
C ILE A 45 4.80 -8.71 6.08
N GLN A 46 5.11 -8.30 7.31
CA GLN A 46 5.29 -9.22 8.42
C GLN A 46 4.02 -10.03 8.69
N ARG A 47 2.87 -9.36 8.65
CA ARG A 47 1.59 -10.05 8.79
C ARG A 47 1.38 -11.10 7.70
N SER A 48 1.71 -10.76 6.46
CA SER A 48 1.56 -11.69 5.33
C SER A 48 2.45 -12.91 5.49
N LEU A 49 3.70 -12.70 5.90
CA LEU A 49 4.64 -13.78 6.13
C LEU A 49 4.21 -14.67 7.29
N SER A 50 3.69 -14.09 8.35
CA SER A 50 3.19 -14.84 9.50
C SER A 50 2.01 -15.73 9.11
N ILE A 51 1.06 -15.20 8.38
CA ILE A 51 -0.09 -15.95 7.89
C ILE A 51 0.38 -17.12 7.02
N THR A 52 1.28 -16.85 6.09
CA THR A 52 1.80 -17.86 5.17
C THR A 52 2.60 -18.93 5.90
N LYS A 53 3.47 -18.53 6.82
CA LYS A 53 4.33 -19.43 7.57
C LYS A 53 3.52 -20.41 8.42
N ASN A 54 2.47 -19.93 9.04
CA ASN A 54 1.63 -20.73 9.92
C ASN A 54 0.60 -21.57 9.16
N GLY A 55 0.48 -21.36 7.85
CA GLY A 55 -0.50 -22.05 7.04
C GLY A 55 -1.93 -21.69 7.38
N VAL A 56 -2.12 -20.69 8.21
CA VAL A 56 -3.44 -20.29 8.68
C VAL A 56 -4.13 -19.50 7.55
N ASN A 57 -5.31 -19.92 7.20
CA ASN A 57 -6.19 -19.22 6.28
C ASN A 57 -5.70 -19.05 4.85
N LEU A 58 -4.70 -19.80 4.42
CA LEU A 58 -4.26 -19.71 3.02
C LEU A 58 -5.39 -20.01 2.05
N ILE A 59 -6.28 -20.90 2.42
CA ILE A 59 -7.39 -21.31 1.56
C ILE A 59 -8.60 -20.39 1.73
N LYS A 60 -8.81 -19.86 2.92
CA LYS A 60 -9.94 -19.00 3.23
C LYS A 60 -9.55 -17.53 3.20
N ASP A 61 -8.67 -17.16 2.33
CA ASP A 61 -7.82 -16.07 2.67
C ASP A 61 -8.25 -14.73 2.12
N GLU A 62 -9.33 -14.26 2.66
CA GLU A 62 -9.68 -12.86 2.52
C GLU A 62 -8.65 -11.99 3.22
N GLY A 63 -8.07 -12.49 4.33
CA GLY A 63 -7.07 -11.75 5.07
C GLY A 63 -5.82 -11.43 4.28
N LEU A 64 -5.30 -12.39 3.54
CA LEU A 64 -4.12 -12.14 2.71
C LEU A 64 -4.43 -11.22 1.54
N LYS A 65 -5.55 -11.44 0.87
CA LYS A 65 -5.97 -10.57 -0.22
C LYS A 65 -6.18 -9.13 0.27
N ASP A 66 -6.84 -8.96 1.40
CA ASP A 66 -7.06 -7.63 1.99
C ASP A 66 -5.75 -6.96 2.32
N THR A 67 -4.80 -7.72 2.86
CA THR A 67 -3.46 -7.21 3.16
C THR A 67 -2.73 -6.77 1.90
N MET A 68 -2.86 -7.53 0.81
CA MET A 68 -2.24 -7.14 -0.46
C MET A 68 -2.86 -5.87 -1.03
N ILE A 69 -4.16 -5.69 -0.91
CA ILE A 69 -4.82 -4.46 -1.33
C ILE A 69 -4.33 -3.28 -0.49
N ASP A 70 -4.18 -3.47 0.82
CA ASP A 70 -3.60 -2.44 1.68
C ASP A 70 -2.19 -2.07 1.25
N LEU A 71 -1.36 -3.07 0.92
CA LEU A 71 0.00 -2.81 0.44
C LEU A 71 -0.01 -2.01 -0.87
N HIS A 72 -0.91 -2.33 -1.77
CA HIS A 72 -1.10 -1.57 -2.99
C HIS A 72 -1.37 -0.11 -2.68
N ASN A 73 -2.29 0.16 -1.78
CA ASN A 73 -2.68 1.51 -1.44
C ASN A 73 -1.60 2.25 -0.65
N TYR A 74 -0.90 1.58 0.25
CA TYR A 74 0.22 2.21 0.95
C TYR A 74 1.35 2.57 -0.01
N SER A 75 1.62 1.73 -1.01
CA SER A 75 2.61 2.06 -2.03
C SER A 75 2.20 3.30 -2.81
N ALA A 76 0.93 3.41 -3.17
CA ALA A 76 0.41 4.59 -3.83
C ALA A 76 0.52 5.83 -2.94
N MET A 77 0.19 5.70 -1.66
CA MET A 77 0.31 6.80 -0.69
C MET A 77 1.76 7.27 -0.56
N ALA A 78 2.72 6.34 -0.54
CA ALA A 78 4.13 6.70 -0.51
C ALA A 78 4.52 7.50 -1.76
N MET A 79 4.03 7.10 -2.91
CA MET A 79 4.28 7.83 -4.16
C MET A 79 3.68 9.23 -4.13
N MET A 80 2.47 9.37 -3.59
CA MET A 80 1.84 10.68 -3.42
C MET A 80 2.71 11.61 -2.59
N LEU A 81 3.23 11.10 -1.47
CA LEU A 81 4.07 11.92 -0.59
C LEU A 81 5.42 12.26 -1.22
N LEU A 82 5.99 11.33 -1.98
CA LEU A 82 7.23 11.59 -2.72
C LEU A 82 7.02 12.68 -3.76
N ASP A 83 5.89 12.67 -4.45
CA ASP A 83 5.57 13.68 -5.44
C ASP A 83 5.36 15.05 -4.81
N GLU A 84 4.72 15.09 -3.65
CA GLU A 84 4.50 16.36 -2.92
C GLU A 84 5.80 16.97 -2.40
N ASN A 85 6.82 16.16 -2.16
CA ASN A 85 8.13 16.62 -1.71
C ASN A 85 9.13 16.65 -2.87
N LYS A 86 8.66 17.13 -4.01
CA LYS A 86 9.40 17.06 -5.25
C LYS A 86 10.78 17.69 -5.20
N ASP A 87 10.91 18.85 -4.60
CA ASP A 87 12.20 19.55 -4.53
C ASP A 87 13.20 18.80 -3.65
N ILE A 88 12.73 18.29 -2.53
CA ILE A 88 13.53 17.48 -1.62
C ILE A 88 13.87 16.16 -2.30
N LYS A 89 12.92 15.60 -3.02
CA LYS A 89 13.07 14.36 -3.77
C LYS A 89 14.20 14.43 -4.78
N GLU A 90 14.29 15.52 -5.53
CA GLU A 90 15.34 15.66 -6.54
C GLU A 90 16.75 15.60 -5.91
N CYS A 91 16.91 16.22 -4.77
CA CYS A 91 18.18 16.16 -4.05
C CYS A 91 18.50 14.77 -3.52
N LYS A 92 17.48 14.08 -3.00
CA LYS A 92 17.67 12.78 -2.35
C LYS A 92 17.69 11.60 -3.32
N THR A 93 17.01 11.73 -4.45
CA THR A 93 16.97 10.64 -5.43
C THR A 93 18.37 10.29 -5.92
N LYS A 94 19.23 11.27 -6.05
CA LYS A 94 20.62 11.05 -6.45
C LYS A 94 21.41 10.22 -5.44
N ILE A 95 20.99 10.24 -4.19
CA ILE A 95 21.64 9.50 -3.13
C ILE A 95 21.21 8.03 -3.14
N TYR A 96 19.97 7.78 -3.48
CA TYR A 96 19.40 6.43 -3.40
C TYR A 96 19.56 5.61 -4.68
N LEU A 97 19.89 6.25 -5.74
CA LEU A 97 20.12 5.56 -7.01
C LEU A 97 21.57 5.22 -7.21
#